data_ef006a8c3c4466b559d65c8fccf921a7
#
_entry.id   ef006a8c3c4466b559d65c8fccf921a7
#
_cell.length_a   1.000
_cell.length_b   1.000
_cell.length_c   1.000
_cell.angle_alpha   90.00
_cell.angle_beta   90.00
_cell.angle_gamma   90.00
#
_symmetry.space_group_name_H-M   'P 1'
#
loop_
_entity.id
_entity.type
_entity.pdbx_description
1 polymer ?
#
loop_
_entity_poly.entity_id
_entity_poly.type
_entity_poly.pdbx_seq_one_letter_code
_entity_poly.pdbx_strand_id
1 'polypeptide(L)'
;MTKLLAGAFLVITTVVQTSSAQSKTPDLCVPPPSGTAPALPAHLMTGQGTEYVHMAITTSNPEAQKFFDQGLAQMHSFWAVESERSFLQAAALDPEAPMPWWGVAMVAAGDYRPRHQLENAAYSRPAVGRTLAAAQKALELSKVPGKATDLEKMYIAAIAARRMPGSKNADDAYIAGLRAIVAKYPKEVEAWSFLSLHLMRGFELPDRTPRADSMESVAILRQLLKDAPDHPGVHHYVIHGYEGSSFASEAWPSCKRYAELVPNIPHALHMPGHIYSTTGKLQEAEKSFSDAAVNELGYIKGDSLYGTSHHGHNVHYLSTAYAFDGQYDKAVEAARSLLEFKENPRELANVDGSSTAHRQGWFALMRAMVVSENWDAILDGHSLPVYDRPREQAWRHWAVGVAQASKGNAEAAAQEAHQMDAALKQYEQDVKRKPPAELVVGRQELEGHILAAQGKVNDAVNALGNAAMAQRKLRYSEPPFYPRPVDEAIGEVSLRLGRLSDAEVAFRRCLIDLPGSARSIAGLQETLRRENKTSGAADNQ
;
A
#
# COMPACT_ATOMS: atom_id res chain seq x y z
N MET A 1 -11.61 -20.38 -74.74
CA MET A 1 -12.55 -20.32 -73.57
C MET A 1 -11.79 -20.55 -72.29
N THR A 2 -11.31 -19.48 -71.71
CA THR A 2 -10.45 -19.51 -70.48
C THR A 2 -11.20 -18.77 -69.40
N LYS A 3 -11.58 -19.47 -68.33
CA LYS A 3 -12.24 -18.88 -67.15
C LYS A 3 -11.20 -18.37 -66.20
N LEU A 4 -11.20 -17.05 -65.92
CA LEU A 4 -10.49 -16.43 -64.80
C LEU A 4 -11.28 -16.70 -63.54
N LEU A 5 -10.57 -17.25 -62.50
CA LEU A 5 -11.02 -17.30 -61.14
C LEU A 5 -10.42 -16.10 -60.39
N ALA A 6 -11.27 -15.21 -59.95
CA ALA A 6 -10.90 -14.11 -59.06
C ALA A 6 -10.91 -14.60 -57.63
N GLY A 7 -9.74 -14.68 -56.99
CA GLY A 7 -9.60 -14.96 -55.57
C GLY A 7 -9.74 -13.66 -54.75
N ALA A 8 -10.76 -13.59 -53.93
CA ALA A 8 -10.91 -12.51 -52.95
C ALA A 8 -10.02 -12.81 -51.71
N PHE A 9 -9.00 -12.00 -51.49
CA PHE A 9 -8.23 -12.00 -50.25
C PHE A 9 -9.00 -11.23 -49.18
N LEU A 10 -9.49 -11.95 -48.17
CA LEU A 10 -10.09 -11.37 -46.98
C LEU A 10 -8.93 -10.97 -46.02
N VAL A 11 -8.63 -9.68 -45.94
CA VAL A 11 -7.69 -9.14 -44.96
C VAL A 11 -8.42 -9.05 -43.63
N ILE A 12 -8.18 -10.02 -42.75
CA ILE A 12 -8.63 -9.95 -41.35
C ILE A 12 -7.64 -9.03 -40.60
N THR A 13 -8.01 -7.77 -40.43
CA THR A 13 -7.35 -6.86 -39.50
C THR A 13 -7.73 -7.27 -38.07
N THR A 14 -6.88 -8.05 -37.43
CA THR A 14 -6.92 -8.24 -36.00
C THR A 14 -6.57 -6.92 -35.31
N VAL A 15 -7.57 -6.21 -34.82
CA VAL A 15 -7.40 -5.12 -33.87
C VAL A 15 -6.93 -5.75 -32.57
N VAL A 16 -5.62 -5.73 -32.35
CA VAL A 16 -5.05 -6.01 -31.04
C VAL A 16 -5.42 -4.83 -30.14
N GLN A 17 -6.49 -4.98 -29.36
CA GLN A 17 -6.73 -4.12 -28.23
C GLN A 17 -5.60 -4.36 -27.23
N THR A 18 -4.59 -3.52 -27.26
CA THR A 18 -3.64 -3.39 -26.16
C THR A 18 -4.37 -2.76 -24.99
N SER A 19 -4.95 -3.60 -24.12
CA SER A 19 -5.30 -3.16 -22.79
C SER A 19 -4.00 -2.68 -22.15
N SER A 20 -3.90 -1.41 -21.85
CA SER A 20 -2.83 -0.84 -21.03
C SER A 20 -2.95 -1.44 -19.63
N ALA A 21 -2.33 -2.59 -19.42
CA ALA A 21 -2.11 -3.12 -18.08
C ALA A 21 -1.18 -2.13 -17.36
N GLN A 22 -1.77 -1.18 -16.63
CA GLN A 22 -1.03 -0.37 -15.68
C GLN A 22 -0.36 -1.33 -14.71
N SER A 23 0.97 -1.25 -14.58
CA SER A 23 1.70 -2.07 -13.63
C SER A 23 1.22 -1.69 -12.23
N LYS A 24 0.41 -2.54 -11.63
CA LYS A 24 0.10 -2.43 -10.22
C LYS A 24 1.38 -2.75 -9.47
N THR A 25 1.93 -1.79 -8.75
CA THR A 25 2.95 -2.05 -7.75
C THR A 25 2.39 -3.04 -6.74
N PRO A 26 3.19 -4.00 -6.26
CA PRO A 26 2.76 -4.88 -5.18
C PRO A 26 2.25 -4.06 -4.01
N ASP A 27 1.17 -4.47 -3.38
CA ASP A 27 0.76 -3.91 -2.10
C ASP A 27 1.76 -4.40 -1.05
N LEU A 28 2.62 -3.51 -0.61
CA LEU A 28 3.66 -3.82 0.37
C LEU A 28 3.10 -4.04 1.77
N CYS A 29 1.84 -3.62 2.00
CA CYS A 29 1.14 -3.86 3.26
C CYS A 29 0.81 -5.33 3.51
N VAL A 30 0.86 -6.17 2.48
CA VAL A 30 0.60 -7.60 2.59
C VAL A 30 1.85 -8.36 2.17
N PRO A 31 2.43 -9.16 3.06
CA PRO A 31 3.56 -10.01 2.69
C PRO A 31 3.23 -10.87 1.47
N PRO A 32 4.12 -10.99 0.50
CA PRO A 32 3.86 -11.79 -0.68
C PRO A 32 3.62 -13.26 -0.29
N PRO A 33 2.68 -13.96 -0.97
CA PRO A 33 2.43 -15.36 -0.70
C PRO A 33 3.68 -16.19 -1.02
N SER A 34 3.98 -17.17 -0.17
CA SER A 34 5.09 -18.10 -0.40
C SER A 34 4.86 -18.92 -1.68
N GLY A 35 5.88 -19.10 -2.49
CA GLY A 35 5.86 -20.00 -3.65
C GLY A 35 5.65 -21.47 -3.25
N THR A 36 6.00 -21.84 -2.02
CA THR A 36 5.80 -23.17 -1.41
C THR A 36 4.84 -23.06 -0.23
N ALA A 37 4.15 -24.16 0.07
CA ALA A 37 3.34 -24.23 1.30
C ALA A 37 4.23 -24.02 2.53
N PRO A 38 3.74 -23.34 3.57
CA PRO A 38 4.49 -23.16 4.82
C PRO A 38 4.75 -24.50 5.50
N ALA A 39 5.90 -24.60 6.17
CA ALA A 39 6.28 -25.82 6.88
C ALA A 39 5.41 -26.05 8.12
N LEU A 40 5.15 -27.31 8.43
CA LEU A 40 4.52 -27.76 9.68
C LEU A 40 5.59 -28.30 10.66
N PRO A 41 5.28 -28.38 11.97
CA PRO A 41 3.99 -28.03 12.58
C PRO A 41 3.81 -26.53 12.77
N ALA A 42 2.54 -26.09 12.85
CA ALA A 42 2.21 -24.77 13.40
C ALA A 42 2.18 -24.83 14.94
N HIS A 43 2.30 -23.66 15.57
CA HIS A 43 2.13 -23.51 17.01
C HIS A 43 1.00 -22.55 17.32
N LEU A 44 0.28 -22.78 18.41
CA LEU A 44 -0.68 -21.80 18.90
C LEU A 44 0.06 -20.59 19.45
N MET A 45 -0.34 -19.41 18.99
CA MET A 45 0.32 -18.15 19.27
C MET A 45 -0.62 -17.26 20.09
N THR A 46 -0.07 -16.44 20.96
CA THR A 46 -0.82 -15.49 21.78
C THR A 46 -0.83 -14.09 21.17
N GLY A 47 -1.85 -13.29 21.50
CA GLY A 47 -1.94 -11.90 21.04
C GLY A 47 -2.26 -11.74 19.56
N GLN A 48 -2.96 -12.72 18.99
CA GLN A 48 -3.35 -12.73 17.58
C GLN A 48 -4.84 -12.44 17.37
N GLY A 49 -5.57 -12.10 18.44
CA GLY A 49 -7.00 -11.84 18.40
C GLY A 49 -7.85 -13.10 18.30
N THR A 50 -7.27 -14.28 18.49
CA THR A 50 -7.95 -15.57 18.38
C THR A 50 -9.10 -15.71 19.39
N GLU A 51 -8.99 -15.06 20.55
CA GLU A 51 -10.04 -15.04 21.59
C GLU A 51 -11.30 -14.25 21.20
N TYR A 52 -11.22 -13.46 20.14
CA TYR A 52 -12.32 -12.62 19.64
C TYR A 52 -12.90 -13.09 18.30
N VAL A 53 -12.37 -14.18 17.77
CA VAL A 53 -12.79 -14.74 16.47
C VAL A 53 -13.07 -16.22 16.65
N HIS A 54 -14.30 -16.63 16.37
CA HIS A 54 -14.69 -18.03 16.44
C HIS A 54 -15.70 -18.37 15.36
N MET A 55 -15.36 -19.31 14.51
CA MET A 55 -16.30 -19.94 13.58
C MET A 55 -16.30 -21.44 13.86
N ALA A 56 -17.38 -21.94 14.45
CA ALA A 56 -17.52 -23.37 14.72
C ALA A 56 -17.45 -24.18 13.41
N ILE A 57 -16.58 -25.19 13.37
CA ILE A 57 -16.44 -26.08 12.22
C ILE A 57 -16.82 -27.53 12.58
N THR A 58 -17.27 -28.27 11.58
CA THR A 58 -17.50 -29.71 11.74
C THR A 58 -16.16 -30.43 11.81
N THR A 59 -15.72 -30.77 13.02
CA THR A 59 -14.51 -31.52 13.31
C THR A 59 -14.70 -32.45 14.49
N SER A 60 -14.01 -33.59 14.48
CA SER A 60 -13.93 -34.51 15.62
C SER A 60 -12.76 -34.19 16.57
N ASN A 61 -11.89 -33.25 16.20
CA ASN A 61 -10.68 -32.91 16.92
C ASN A 61 -10.72 -31.45 17.45
N PRO A 62 -10.83 -31.23 18.78
CA PRO A 62 -10.87 -29.89 19.35
C PRO A 62 -9.61 -29.04 19.07
N GLU A 63 -8.46 -29.67 18.90
CA GLU A 63 -7.22 -28.94 18.54
C GLU A 63 -7.28 -28.42 17.10
N ALA A 64 -7.96 -29.14 16.19
CA ALA A 64 -8.18 -28.65 14.83
C ALA A 64 -9.02 -27.37 14.83
N GLN A 65 -10.04 -27.27 15.72
CA GLN A 65 -10.81 -26.05 15.90
C GLN A 65 -9.92 -24.88 16.35
N LYS A 66 -9.04 -25.08 17.31
CA LYS A 66 -8.13 -24.00 17.80
C LYS A 66 -7.23 -23.49 16.70
N PHE A 67 -6.62 -24.36 15.90
CA PHE A 67 -5.79 -23.95 14.77
C PHE A 67 -6.61 -23.29 13.65
N PHE A 68 -7.88 -23.71 13.47
CA PHE A 68 -8.79 -23.06 12.55
C PHE A 68 -9.09 -21.63 12.98
N ASP A 69 -9.45 -21.42 14.25
CA ASP A 69 -9.72 -20.08 14.80
C ASP A 69 -8.48 -19.18 14.73
N GLN A 70 -7.27 -19.71 15.01
CA GLN A 70 -6.02 -18.96 14.80
C GLN A 70 -5.82 -18.60 13.32
N GLY A 71 -6.04 -19.53 12.41
CA GLY A 71 -5.94 -19.28 10.96
C GLY A 71 -6.92 -18.20 10.51
N LEU A 72 -8.14 -18.19 11.07
CA LEU A 72 -9.17 -17.19 10.79
C LEU A 72 -8.77 -15.80 11.31
N ALA A 73 -8.28 -15.68 12.53
CA ALA A 73 -7.79 -14.42 13.10
C ALA A 73 -6.61 -13.85 12.31
N GLN A 74 -5.66 -14.72 11.92
CA GLN A 74 -4.52 -14.35 11.06
C GLN A 74 -4.98 -13.95 9.64
N MET A 75 -6.01 -14.59 9.09
CA MET A 75 -6.62 -14.21 7.81
C MET A 75 -7.25 -12.82 7.89
N HIS A 76 -7.99 -12.51 8.95
CA HIS A 76 -8.54 -11.19 9.17
C HIS A 76 -7.48 -10.11 9.32
N SER A 77 -6.28 -10.48 9.74
CA SER A 77 -5.12 -9.59 9.85
C SER A 77 -4.19 -9.64 8.63
N PHE A 78 -4.63 -10.21 7.51
CA PHE A 78 -3.90 -10.33 6.25
C PHE A 78 -2.53 -11.01 6.37
N TRP A 79 -2.34 -11.84 7.37
CA TRP A 79 -1.11 -12.59 7.56
C TRP A 79 -1.17 -13.98 6.89
N ALA A 80 -1.18 -13.96 5.57
CA ALA A 80 -1.52 -15.11 4.73
C ALA A 80 -0.67 -16.37 4.99
N VAL A 81 0.65 -16.21 5.20
CA VAL A 81 1.56 -17.34 5.38
C VAL A 81 1.28 -18.10 6.68
N GLU A 82 1.12 -17.38 7.79
CA GLU A 82 0.83 -18.01 9.08
C GLU A 82 -0.62 -18.51 9.14
N SER A 83 -1.54 -17.83 8.49
CA SER A 83 -2.92 -18.28 8.33
C SER A 83 -2.99 -19.59 7.53
N GLU A 84 -2.27 -19.70 6.39
CA GLU A 84 -2.16 -20.95 5.62
C GLU A 84 -1.57 -22.06 6.48
N ARG A 85 -0.49 -21.77 7.25
CA ARG A 85 0.16 -22.73 8.16
C ARG A 85 -0.83 -23.25 9.21
N SER A 86 -1.61 -22.37 9.82
CA SER A 86 -2.61 -22.72 10.84
C SER A 86 -3.74 -23.59 10.26
N PHE A 87 -4.27 -23.24 9.08
CA PHE A 87 -5.29 -24.05 8.41
C PHE A 87 -4.75 -25.41 7.97
N LEU A 88 -3.52 -25.49 7.48
CA LEU A 88 -2.87 -26.77 7.14
C LEU A 88 -2.65 -27.63 8.39
N GLN A 89 -2.31 -27.02 9.54
CA GLN A 89 -2.21 -27.75 10.81
C GLN A 89 -3.58 -28.31 11.24
N ALA A 90 -4.64 -27.51 11.13
CA ALA A 90 -6.00 -27.98 11.40
C ALA A 90 -6.39 -29.14 10.48
N ALA A 91 -6.06 -29.06 9.18
CA ALA A 91 -6.29 -30.15 8.23
C ALA A 91 -5.45 -31.41 8.52
N ALA A 92 -4.24 -31.25 9.06
CA ALA A 92 -3.41 -32.40 9.47
C ALA A 92 -3.96 -33.09 10.72
N LEU A 93 -4.58 -32.35 11.63
CA LEU A 93 -5.21 -32.86 12.86
C LEU A 93 -6.56 -33.55 12.59
N ASP A 94 -7.33 -33.08 11.60
CA ASP A 94 -8.55 -33.71 11.13
C ASP A 94 -8.64 -33.65 9.59
N PRO A 95 -8.04 -34.65 8.90
CA PRO A 95 -8.00 -34.66 7.43
C PRO A 95 -9.38 -34.76 6.74
N GLU A 96 -10.41 -35.15 7.48
CA GLU A 96 -11.77 -35.30 6.96
C GLU A 96 -12.62 -34.00 7.16
N ALA A 97 -12.13 -33.03 7.94
CA ALA A 97 -12.80 -31.75 8.12
C ALA A 97 -12.65 -30.87 6.85
N PRO A 98 -13.75 -30.37 6.24
CA PRO A 98 -13.67 -29.60 5.01
C PRO A 98 -13.25 -28.14 5.23
N MET A 99 -13.59 -27.52 6.37
CA MET A 99 -13.37 -26.10 6.62
C MET A 99 -11.90 -25.69 6.71
N PRO A 100 -10.96 -26.48 7.25
CA PRO A 100 -9.54 -26.14 7.14
C PRO A 100 -9.07 -25.98 5.68
N TRP A 101 -9.57 -26.78 4.76
CA TRP A 101 -9.27 -26.64 3.33
C TRP A 101 -9.93 -25.42 2.69
N TRP A 102 -11.13 -25.02 3.17
CA TRP A 102 -11.71 -23.75 2.83
C TRP A 102 -10.78 -22.60 3.24
N GLY A 103 -10.21 -22.63 4.44
CA GLY A 103 -9.26 -21.63 4.92
C GLY A 103 -8.01 -21.54 4.03
N VAL A 104 -7.41 -22.67 3.65
CA VAL A 104 -6.27 -22.69 2.70
C VAL A 104 -6.68 -22.08 1.35
N ALA A 105 -7.87 -22.42 0.84
CA ALA A 105 -8.38 -21.84 -0.41
C ALA A 105 -8.58 -20.33 -0.34
N MET A 106 -8.88 -19.79 0.84
CA MET A 106 -9.00 -18.36 1.07
C MET A 106 -7.65 -17.65 1.02
N VAL A 107 -6.60 -18.19 1.65
CA VAL A 107 -5.40 -17.41 1.99
C VAL A 107 -4.13 -17.75 1.21
N ALA A 108 -3.98 -18.96 0.67
CA ALA A 108 -2.72 -19.43 0.11
C ALA A 108 -2.17 -18.56 -1.04
N ALA A 109 -3.01 -17.80 -1.73
CA ALA A 109 -2.59 -16.88 -2.78
C ALA A 109 -2.42 -15.42 -2.27
N GLY A 110 -2.75 -15.12 -1.03
CA GLY A 110 -2.72 -13.76 -0.48
C GLY A 110 -3.71 -12.78 -1.11
N ASP A 111 -4.70 -13.28 -1.85
CA ASP A 111 -5.66 -12.48 -2.62
C ASP A 111 -7.07 -12.48 -2.01
N TYR A 112 -7.16 -12.35 -0.72
CA TYR A 112 -8.44 -12.29 -0.01
C TYR A 112 -9.19 -10.95 -0.17
N ARG A 113 -8.64 -10.01 -0.93
CA ARG A 113 -9.32 -8.78 -1.37
C ARG A 113 -9.35 -8.69 -2.90
N PRO A 114 -10.42 -8.15 -3.52
CA PRO A 114 -10.52 -8.03 -4.98
C PRO A 114 -9.38 -7.26 -5.64
N ARG A 115 -8.90 -6.19 -5.00
CA ARG A 115 -7.81 -5.35 -5.52
C ARG A 115 -6.43 -6.05 -5.57
N HIS A 116 -6.28 -7.17 -4.88
CA HIS A 116 -5.08 -8.00 -4.86
C HIS A 116 -5.19 -9.24 -5.73
N GLN A 117 -6.19 -9.28 -6.60
CA GLN A 117 -6.30 -10.38 -7.53
C GLN A 117 -5.02 -10.59 -8.32
N LEU A 118 -4.70 -11.82 -8.49
CA LEU A 118 -3.56 -12.48 -9.11
C LEU A 118 -3.23 -12.01 -10.54
N GLU A 119 -3.11 -10.72 -10.78
CA GLU A 119 -2.66 -10.19 -12.08
C GLU A 119 -1.14 -10.35 -12.27
N ASN A 120 -0.38 -10.66 -11.21
CA ASN A 120 1.05 -10.97 -11.29
C ASN A 120 1.28 -12.49 -11.34
N ALA A 121 1.05 -13.07 -12.52
CA ALA A 121 1.20 -14.51 -12.78
C ALA A 121 2.59 -15.09 -12.47
N ALA A 122 3.62 -14.29 -12.27
CA ALA A 122 4.98 -14.77 -12.03
C ALA A 122 5.21 -15.26 -10.59
N TYR A 123 4.62 -14.59 -9.59
CA TYR A 123 4.80 -14.94 -8.17
C TYR A 123 3.75 -15.91 -7.64
N SER A 124 2.61 -16.06 -8.33
CA SER A 124 1.41 -16.66 -7.78
C SER A 124 1.06 -18.06 -8.35
N ARG A 125 1.73 -18.54 -9.38
CA ARG A 125 1.33 -19.81 -10.02
C ARG A 125 1.29 -21.01 -9.06
N PRO A 126 2.30 -21.28 -8.22
CA PRO A 126 2.20 -22.37 -7.24
C PRO A 126 1.14 -22.10 -6.16
N ALA A 127 1.02 -20.86 -5.70
CA ALA A 127 0.03 -20.47 -4.72
C ALA A 127 -1.41 -20.58 -5.26
N VAL A 128 -1.64 -20.20 -6.52
CA VAL A 128 -2.94 -20.40 -7.21
C VAL A 128 -3.29 -21.89 -7.29
N GLY A 129 -2.32 -22.73 -7.65
CA GLY A 129 -2.51 -24.17 -7.67
C GLY A 129 -2.95 -24.71 -6.30
N ARG A 130 -2.35 -24.20 -5.21
CA ARG A 130 -2.74 -24.60 -3.85
C ARG A 130 -4.17 -24.14 -3.51
N THR A 131 -4.57 -22.93 -3.84
CA THR A 131 -5.95 -22.45 -3.59
C THR A 131 -6.99 -23.29 -4.34
N LEU A 132 -6.71 -23.63 -5.59
CA LEU A 132 -7.59 -24.48 -6.39
C LEU A 132 -7.71 -25.90 -5.81
N ALA A 133 -6.59 -26.53 -5.51
CA ALA A 133 -6.56 -27.87 -4.93
C ALA A 133 -7.30 -27.91 -3.58
N ALA A 134 -7.10 -26.90 -2.74
CA ALA A 134 -7.77 -26.79 -1.45
C ALA A 134 -9.28 -26.58 -1.61
N ALA A 135 -9.72 -25.72 -2.53
CA ALA A 135 -11.15 -25.52 -2.81
C ALA A 135 -11.82 -26.80 -3.32
N GLN A 136 -11.15 -27.56 -4.20
CA GLN A 136 -11.65 -28.86 -4.67
C GLN A 136 -11.75 -29.86 -3.53
N LYS A 137 -10.71 -29.94 -2.68
CA LYS A 137 -10.70 -30.84 -1.52
C LYS A 137 -11.82 -30.52 -0.53
N ALA A 138 -12.03 -29.23 -0.21
CA ALA A 138 -13.13 -28.79 0.64
C ALA A 138 -14.51 -29.21 0.07
N LEU A 139 -14.71 -29.00 -1.26
CA LEU A 139 -15.93 -29.41 -1.95
C LEU A 139 -16.18 -30.93 -1.86
N GLU A 140 -15.15 -31.74 -2.08
CA GLU A 140 -15.26 -33.20 -2.02
C GLU A 140 -15.66 -33.67 -0.62
N LEU A 141 -14.96 -33.18 0.40
CA LEU A 141 -15.23 -33.54 1.79
C LEU A 141 -16.62 -33.07 2.25
N SER A 142 -17.06 -31.89 1.82
CA SER A 142 -18.37 -31.34 2.19
C SER A 142 -19.58 -32.13 1.66
N LYS A 143 -19.37 -32.99 0.65
CA LYS A 143 -20.40 -33.88 0.11
C LYS A 143 -20.62 -35.13 0.96
N VAL A 144 -19.67 -35.46 1.83
CA VAL A 144 -19.78 -36.63 2.72
C VAL A 144 -20.85 -36.33 3.79
N PRO A 145 -21.87 -37.19 3.97
CA PRO A 145 -22.90 -36.98 4.97
C PRO A 145 -22.32 -36.75 6.37
N GLY A 146 -22.79 -35.71 7.05
CA GLY A 146 -22.37 -35.36 8.41
C GLY A 146 -21.01 -34.64 8.53
N LYS A 147 -20.29 -34.42 7.43
CA LYS A 147 -18.97 -33.75 7.47
C LYS A 147 -19.03 -32.23 7.30
N ALA A 148 -20.19 -31.66 6.95
CA ALA A 148 -20.36 -30.22 6.85
C ALA A 148 -21.81 -29.84 7.14
N THR A 149 -22.01 -28.75 7.88
CA THR A 149 -23.30 -28.07 8.04
C THR A 149 -23.71 -27.38 6.74
N ASP A 150 -24.95 -26.93 6.66
CA ASP A 150 -25.42 -26.14 5.51
C ASP A 150 -24.66 -24.83 5.35
N LEU A 151 -24.31 -24.16 6.46
CA LEU A 151 -23.54 -22.93 6.47
C LEU A 151 -22.12 -23.15 5.91
N GLU A 152 -21.42 -24.19 6.38
CA GLU A 152 -20.09 -24.56 5.88
C GLU A 152 -20.12 -24.87 4.38
N LYS A 153 -21.14 -25.62 3.92
CA LYS A 153 -21.31 -25.90 2.48
C LYS A 153 -21.49 -24.62 1.65
N MET A 154 -22.17 -23.61 2.18
CA MET A 154 -22.33 -22.33 1.48
C MET A 154 -21.02 -21.56 1.38
N TYR A 155 -20.22 -21.50 2.45
CA TYR A 155 -18.87 -20.92 2.42
C TYR A 155 -17.96 -21.63 1.43
N ILE A 156 -17.96 -22.96 1.45
CA ILE A 156 -17.15 -23.78 0.56
C ILE A 156 -17.59 -23.59 -0.90
N ALA A 157 -18.88 -23.54 -1.18
CA ALA A 157 -19.39 -23.30 -2.52
C ALA A 157 -19.00 -21.89 -3.04
N ALA A 158 -19.05 -20.87 -2.18
CA ALA A 158 -18.68 -19.52 -2.55
C ALA A 158 -17.20 -19.41 -2.94
N ILE A 159 -16.28 -19.96 -2.12
CA ILE A 159 -14.84 -19.92 -2.46
C ILE A 159 -14.51 -20.80 -3.67
N ALA A 160 -15.19 -21.93 -3.82
CA ALA A 160 -15.01 -22.79 -4.98
C ALA A 160 -15.40 -22.07 -6.27
N ALA A 161 -16.51 -21.34 -6.28
CA ALA A 161 -16.94 -20.52 -7.43
C ALA A 161 -15.88 -19.46 -7.79
N ARG A 162 -15.21 -18.86 -6.80
CA ARG A 162 -14.12 -17.89 -7.00
C ARG A 162 -12.86 -18.55 -7.60
N ARG A 163 -12.52 -19.77 -7.16
CA ARG A 163 -11.25 -20.44 -7.51
C ARG A 163 -11.32 -21.31 -8.77
N MET A 164 -12.50 -21.65 -9.26
CA MET A 164 -12.64 -22.52 -10.45
C MET A 164 -12.06 -21.88 -11.71
N PRO A 165 -11.31 -22.65 -12.52
CA PRO A 165 -10.78 -22.18 -13.80
C PRO A 165 -11.89 -21.70 -14.73
N GLY A 166 -11.64 -20.59 -15.45
CA GLY A 166 -12.56 -20.07 -16.46
C GLY A 166 -13.70 -19.19 -15.91
N SER A 167 -13.75 -18.94 -14.61
CA SER A 167 -14.67 -17.95 -14.04
C SER A 167 -14.28 -16.54 -14.49
N LYS A 168 -15.08 -15.95 -15.39
CA LYS A 168 -14.85 -14.59 -15.89
C LYS A 168 -15.11 -13.51 -14.84
N ASN A 169 -15.98 -13.82 -13.87
CA ASN A 169 -16.43 -12.91 -12.81
C ASN A 169 -16.28 -13.59 -11.44
N ALA A 170 -15.07 -14.05 -11.14
CA ALA A 170 -14.78 -14.83 -9.94
C ALA A 170 -15.16 -14.12 -8.63
N ASP A 171 -14.88 -12.79 -8.55
CA ASP A 171 -15.24 -12.01 -7.37
C ASP A 171 -16.73 -11.75 -7.26
N ASP A 172 -17.42 -11.51 -8.37
CA ASP A 172 -18.88 -11.32 -8.37
C ASP A 172 -19.60 -12.61 -7.93
N ALA A 173 -19.10 -13.78 -8.36
CA ALA A 173 -19.62 -15.07 -7.92
C ALA A 173 -19.41 -15.29 -6.41
N TYR A 174 -18.25 -14.89 -5.88
CA TYR A 174 -17.97 -14.95 -4.45
C TYR A 174 -18.87 -14.00 -3.66
N ILE A 175 -19.00 -12.74 -4.10
CA ILE A 175 -19.93 -11.75 -3.50
C ILE A 175 -21.36 -12.28 -3.50
N ALA A 176 -21.83 -12.87 -4.60
CA ALA A 176 -23.17 -13.47 -4.68
C ALA A 176 -23.33 -14.61 -3.66
N GLY A 177 -22.31 -15.45 -3.49
CA GLY A 177 -22.29 -16.50 -2.46
C GLY A 177 -22.38 -15.93 -1.04
N LEU A 178 -21.60 -14.88 -0.73
CA LEU A 178 -21.65 -14.21 0.58
C LEU A 178 -23.02 -13.54 0.83
N ARG A 179 -23.62 -12.89 -0.19
CA ARG A 179 -24.96 -12.33 -0.10
C ARG A 179 -26.03 -13.41 0.19
N ALA A 180 -25.89 -14.60 -0.39
CA ALA A 180 -26.78 -15.73 -0.09
C ALA A 180 -26.61 -16.20 1.36
N ILE A 181 -25.38 -16.22 1.90
CA ILE A 181 -25.12 -16.59 3.29
C ILE A 181 -25.79 -15.57 4.24
N VAL A 182 -25.53 -14.27 4.08
CA VAL A 182 -26.07 -13.24 4.97
C VAL A 182 -27.60 -13.13 4.87
N ALA A 183 -28.20 -13.45 3.73
CA ALA A 183 -29.64 -13.52 3.57
C ALA A 183 -30.27 -14.69 4.37
N LYS A 184 -29.59 -15.85 4.42
CA LYS A 184 -30.05 -17.02 5.15
C LYS A 184 -29.66 -16.97 6.63
N TYR A 185 -28.50 -16.41 6.94
CA TYR A 185 -27.90 -16.31 8.27
C TYR A 185 -27.56 -14.84 8.60
N PRO A 186 -28.57 -14.00 8.89
CA PRO A 186 -28.35 -12.55 9.03
C PRO A 186 -27.48 -12.12 10.22
N LYS A 187 -27.20 -13.04 11.16
CA LYS A 187 -26.31 -12.81 12.31
C LYS A 187 -24.89 -13.34 12.11
N GLU A 188 -24.59 -13.86 10.92
CA GLU A 188 -23.28 -14.43 10.61
C GLU A 188 -22.26 -13.32 10.38
N VAL A 189 -21.49 -12.99 11.42
CA VAL A 189 -20.52 -11.87 11.44
C VAL A 189 -19.43 -12.06 10.38
N GLU A 190 -18.93 -13.29 10.22
CA GLU A 190 -17.86 -13.58 9.27
C GLU A 190 -18.29 -13.33 7.82
N ALA A 191 -19.51 -13.75 7.47
CA ALA A 191 -20.01 -13.54 6.11
C ALA A 191 -20.23 -12.05 5.81
N TRP A 192 -20.73 -11.27 6.76
CA TRP A 192 -20.82 -9.82 6.63
C TRP A 192 -19.46 -9.15 6.54
N SER A 193 -18.48 -9.61 7.33
CA SER A 193 -17.10 -9.10 7.31
C SER A 193 -16.43 -9.35 5.96
N PHE A 194 -16.51 -10.56 5.42
CA PHE A 194 -15.98 -10.87 4.09
C PHE A 194 -16.75 -10.16 2.98
N LEU A 195 -18.07 -10.00 3.10
CA LEU A 195 -18.85 -9.25 2.12
C LEU A 195 -18.40 -7.78 2.08
N SER A 196 -18.26 -7.13 3.24
CA SER A 196 -17.77 -5.75 3.31
C SER A 196 -16.40 -5.60 2.66
N LEU A 197 -15.47 -6.53 2.95
CA LEU A 197 -14.13 -6.54 2.38
C LEU A 197 -14.14 -6.65 0.84
N HIS A 198 -15.01 -7.48 0.28
CA HIS A 198 -15.11 -7.69 -1.17
C HIS A 198 -15.87 -6.59 -1.90
N LEU A 199 -16.72 -5.82 -1.21
CA LEU A 199 -17.37 -4.61 -1.74
C LEU A 199 -16.47 -3.37 -1.68
N MET A 200 -15.38 -3.43 -0.95
CA MET A 200 -14.48 -2.30 -0.73
C MET A 200 -13.67 -1.99 -2.00
N ARG A 201 -14.01 -0.89 -2.69
CA ARG A 201 -13.34 -0.41 -3.91
C ARG A 201 -12.49 0.84 -3.68
N GLY A 202 -12.61 1.49 -2.49
CA GLY A 202 -11.90 2.71 -2.12
C GLY A 202 -12.51 3.97 -2.75
N PHE A 203 -11.68 5.01 -2.87
CA PHE A 203 -12.09 6.34 -3.29
C PHE A 203 -11.25 6.83 -4.46
N GLU A 204 -11.82 7.69 -5.31
CA GLU A 204 -11.11 8.35 -6.39
C GLU A 204 -10.39 9.59 -5.86
N LEU A 205 -9.16 9.82 -6.30
CA LEU A 205 -8.44 11.04 -6.02
C LEU A 205 -8.53 12.02 -7.21
N PRO A 206 -8.51 13.32 -6.96
CA PRO A 206 -8.26 14.00 -5.66
C PRO A 206 -9.50 14.31 -4.82
N ASP A 207 -10.69 14.19 -5.38
CA ASP A 207 -11.96 14.63 -4.76
C ASP A 207 -12.55 13.63 -3.76
N ARG A 208 -11.90 12.48 -3.59
CA ARG A 208 -12.28 11.40 -2.65
C ARG A 208 -13.69 10.86 -2.87
N THR A 209 -14.15 10.90 -4.12
CA THR A 209 -15.45 10.32 -4.52
C THR A 209 -15.44 8.81 -4.31
N PRO A 210 -16.45 8.22 -3.63
CA PRO A 210 -16.49 6.78 -3.42
C PRO A 210 -16.67 6.04 -4.75
N ARG A 211 -15.88 4.99 -4.96
CA ARG A 211 -16.09 4.05 -6.05
C ARG A 211 -17.33 3.19 -5.79
N ALA A 212 -17.84 2.53 -6.85
CA ALA A 212 -18.99 1.64 -6.72
C ALA A 212 -18.83 0.67 -5.55
N ASP A 213 -19.90 0.38 -4.85
CA ASP A 213 -20.02 -0.53 -3.70
C ASP A 213 -19.28 -0.09 -2.41
N SER A 214 -18.37 0.90 -2.47
CA SER A 214 -17.59 1.31 -1.29
C SER A 214 -18.46 1.83 -0.15
N MET A 215 -19.52 2.57 -0.45
CA MET A 215 -20.42 3.07 0.59
C MET A 215 -21.32 1.98 1.18
N GLU A 216 -21.65 0.93 0.43
CA GLU A 216 -22.29 -0.27 0.97
C GLU A 216 -21.35 -0.98 1.95
N SER A 217 -20.07 -1.16 1.57
CA SER A 217 -19.05 -1.70 2.47
C SER A 217 -18.95 -0.89 3.77
N VAL A 218 -18.87 0.44 3.69
CA VAL A 218 -18.84 1.33 4.86
C VAL A 218 -20.08 1.17 5.74
N ALA A 219 -21.27 1.07 5.13
CA ALA A 219 -22.53 0.87 5.89
C ALA A 219 -22.54 -0.47 6.65
N ILE A 220 -22.08 -1.55 6.01
CA ILE A 220 -21.95 -2.87 6.65
C ILE A 220 -20.97 -2.78 7.84
N LEU A 221 -19.79 -2.17 7.64
CA LEU A 221 -18.78 -2.02 8.69
C LEU A 221 -19.29 -1.21 9.89
N ARG A 222 -20.02 -0.12 9.64
CA ARG A 222 -20.67 0.67 10.71
C ARG A 222 -21.68 -0.14 11.52
N GLN A 223 -22.38 -1.08 10.87
CA GLN A 223 -23.29 -1.99 11.58
C GLN A 223 -22.51 -3.04 12.36
N LEU A 224 -21.48 -3.65 11.76
CA LEU A 224 -20.64 -4.66 12.41
C LEU A 224 -19.92 -4.14 13.64
N LEU A 225 -19.49 -2.86 13.66
CA LEU A 225 -18.93 -2.24 14.87
C LEU A 225 -19.90 -2.23 16.07
N LYS A 226 -21.22 -2.26 15.81
CA LYS A 226 -22.24 -2.35 16.88
C LYS A 226 -22.52 -3.80 17.28
N ASP A 227 -22.55 -4.70 16.31
CA ASP A 227 -22.96 -6.10 16.51
C ASP A 227 -21.79 -6.96 17.02
N ALA A 228 -20.55 -6.61 16.67
CA ALA A 228 -19.31 -7.32 17.02
C ALA A 228 -18.16 -6.33 17.35
N PRO A 229 -18.29 -5.55 18.44
CA PRO A 229 -17.39 -4.43 18.77
C PRO A 229 -15.95 -4.84 19.08
N ASP A 230 -15.70 -6.11 19.35
CA ASP A 230 -14.35 -6.64 19.64
C ASP A 230 -13.82 -7.57 18.54
N HIS A 231 -14.49 -7.61 17.37
CA HIS A 231 -14.03 -8.45 16.27
C HIS A 231 -12.86 -7.79 15.53
N PRO A 232 -11.63 -8.35 15.56
CA PRO A 232 -10.43 -7.71 15.00
C PRO A 232 -10.53 -7.44 13.50
N GLY A 233 -11.13 -8.36 12.72
CA GLY A 233 -11.36 -8.18 11.29
C GLY A 233 -12.26 -7.00 10.97
N VAL A 234 -13.26 -6.72 11.80
CA VAL A 234 -14.16 -5.57 11.62
C VAL A 234 -13.37 -4.27 11.76
N HIS A 235 -12.58 -4.12 12.82
CA HIS A 235 -11.73 -2.93 13.02
C HIS A 235 -10.70 -2.77 11.90
N HIS A 236 -10.05 -3.85 11.49
CA HIS A 236 -9.11 -3.85 10.37
C HIS A 236 -9.78 -3.37 9.07
N TYR A 237 -10.95 -3.89 8.77
CA TYR A 237 -11.68 -3.54 7.56
C TYR A 237 -12.25 -2.12 7.60
N VAL A 238 -12.57 -1.58 8.79
CA VAL A 238 -12.89 -0.16 8.96
C VAL A 238 -11.69 0.72 8.58
N ILE A 239 -10.49 0.39 9.01
CA ILE A 239 -9.28 1.11 8.63
C ILE A 239 -9.15 1.17 7.11
N HIS A 240 -9.18 0.02 6.44
CA HIS A 240 -9.09 -0.04 4.98
C HIS A 240 -10.28 0.60 4.24
N GLY A 241 -11.48 0.47 4.80
CA GLY A 241 -12.70 1.01 4.20
C GLY A 241 -12.81 2.54 4.28
N TYR A 242 -12.13 3.15 5.26
CA TYR A 242 -12.16 4.60 5.46
C TYR A 242 -10.92 5.30 4.89
N GLU A 243 -9.88 4.52 4.58
CA GLU A 243 -8.64 5.02 4.01
C GLU A 243 -8.88 5.73 2.67
N GLY A 244 -8.29 6.92 2.51
CA GLY A 244 -8.49 7.75 1.32
C GLY A 244 -9.84 8.49 1.25
N SER A 245 -10.73 8.32 2.22
CA SER A 245 -12.01 9.05 2.30
C SER A 245 -11.86 10.41 2.97
N SER A 246 -12.89 11.26 2.84
CA SER A 246 -12.99 12.52 3.59
C SER A 246 -13.31 12.32 5.08
N PHE A 247 -13.72 11.13 5.48
CA PHE A 247 -14.07 10.75 6.86
C PHE A 247 -13.07 9.74 7.47
N ALA A 248 -11.84 9.67 6.95
CA ALA A 248 -10.81 8.75 7.42
C ALA A 248 -10.56 8.83 8.95
N SER A 249 -10.67 10.03 9.55
CA SER A 249 -10.52 10.22 10.99
C SER A 249 -11.58 9.52 11.84
N GLU A 250 -12.74 9.16 11.29
CA GLU A 250 -13.75 8.36 12.00
C GLU A 250 -13.22 6.94 12.33
N ALA A 251 -12.12 6.48 11.69
CA ALA A 251 -11.48 5.21 11.98
C ALA A 251 -10.59 5.22 13.23
N TRP A 252 -10.28 6.37 13.87
CA TRP A 252 -9.40 6.42 15.05
C TRP A 252 -9.76 5.45 16.17
N PRO A 253 -11.02 5.28 16.57
CA PRO A 253 -11.38 4.27 17.57
C PRO A 253 -11.01 2.85 17.13
N SER A 254 -11.25 2.51 15.85
CA SER A 254 -10.87 1.20 15.30
C SER A 254 -9.36 1.02 15.21
N CYS A 255 -8.60 2.06 14.89
CA CYS A 255 -7.13 2.03 14.90
C CYS A 255 -6.59 1.66 16.27
N LYS A 256 -7.10 2.31 17.33
CA LYS A 256 -6.70 2.00 18.70
C LYS A 256 -7.11 0.58 19.10
N ARG A 257 -8.38 0.24 18.87
CA ARG A 257 -8.94 -1.06 19.31
C ARG A 257 -8.27 -2.23 18.60
N TYR A 258 -7.99 -2.11 17.30
CA TYR A 258 -7.35 -3.17 16.53
C TYR A 258 -5.96 -3.54 17.06
N ALA A 259 -5.12 -2.55 17.33
CA ALA A 259 -3.79 -2.79 17.92
C ALA A 259 -3.86 -3.41 19.32
N GLU A 260 -4.89 -3.09 20.12
CA GLU A 260 -5.13 -3.71 21.42
C GLU A 260 -5.58 -5.17 21.31
N LEU A 261 -6.45 -5.48 20.35
CA LEU A 261 -6.96 -6.84 20.13
C LEU A 261 -5.91 -7.77 19.52
N VAL A 262 -5.00 -7.24 18.68
CA VAL A 262 -4.03 -8.03 17.91
C VAL A 262 -2.61 -7.49 18.09
N PRO A 263 -2.07 -7.51 19.31
CA PRO A 263 -0.76 -6.91 19.60
C PRO A 263 0.44 -7.71 19.04
N ASN A 264 0.22 -8.88 18.47
CA ASN A 264 1.30 -9.78 18.02
C ASN A 264 1.18 -10.19 16.54
N ILE A 265 0.64 -9.31 15.70
CA ILE A 265 0.72 -9.43 14.24
C ILE A 265 1.26 -8.11 13.68
N PRO A 266 2.39 -8.11 12.92
CA PRO A 266 3.01 -6.88 12.44
C PRO A 266 2.06 -5.99 11.65
N HIS A 267 1.26 -6.58 10.75
CA HIS A 267 0.29 -5.84 9.95
C HIS A 267 -0.81 -5.18 10.80
N ALA A 268 -1.25 -5.82 11.88
CA ALA A 268 -2.26 -5.23 12.78
C ALA A 268 -1.74 -3.98 13.51
N LEU A 269 -0.46 -3.99 13.86
CA LEU A 269 0.21 -2.84 14.47
C LEU A 269 0.50 -1.72 13.47
N HIS A 270 0.73 -2.06 12.20
CA HIS A 270 1.06 -1.15 11.12
C HIS A 270 -0.17 -0.36 10.61
N MET A 271 -1.31 -1.03 10.43
CA MET A 271 -2.48 -0.44 9.77
C MET A 271 -3.04 0.84 10.40
N PRO A 272 -3.07 1.00 11.73
CA PRO A 272 -3.45 2.28 12.33
C PRO A 272 -2.61 3.46 11.85
N GLY A 273 -1.32 3.23 11.57
CA GLY A 273 -0.40 4.24 11.08
C GLY A 273 -0.84 4.92 9.78
N HIS A 274 -1.52 4.21 8.88
CA HIS A 274 -2.05 4.76 7.63
C HIS A 274 -3.09 5.86 7.88
N ILE A 275 -4.05 5.58 8.75
CA ILE A 275 -5.07 6.56 9.12
C ILE A 275 -4.44 7.72 9.89
N TYR A 276 -3.58 7.43 10.86
CA TYR A 276 -2.95 8.46 11.68
C TYR A 276 -2.09 9.41 10.83
N SER A 277 -1.26 8.89 9.92
CA SER A 277 -0.39 9.71 9.06
C SER A 277 -1.18 10.62 8.11
N THR A 278 -2.27 10.13 7.53
CA THR A 278 -3.10 10.89 6.58
C THR A 278 -4.09 11.85 7.27
N THR A 279 -4.28 11.72 8.58
CA THR A 279 -5.20 12.56 9.37
C THR A 279 -4.48 13.46 10.38
N GLY A 280 -3.16 13.62 10.27
CA GLY A 280 -2.36 14.56 11.04
C GLY A 280 -1.94 14.10 12.44
N LYS A 281 -2.11 12.81 12.75
CA LYS A 281 -1.64 12.20 14.01
C LYS A 281 -0.30 11.50 13.81
N LEU A 282 0.73 12.29 13.45
CA LEU A 282 2.02 11.73 13.04
C LEU A 282 2.73 10.95 14.16
N GLN A 283 2.63 11.38 15.42
CA GLN A 283 3.25 10.67 16.54
C GLN A 283 2.60 9.30 16.81
N GLU A 284 1.28 9.20 16.67
CA GLU A 284 0.58 7.92 16.73
C GLU A 284 0.94 7.03 15.52
N ALA A 285 1.16 7.62 14.35
CA ALA A 285 1.63 6.90 13.17
C ALA A 285 3.05 6.34 13.38
N GLU A 286 3.96 7.16 13.90
CA GLU A 286 5.33 6.75 14.27
C GLU A 286 5.31 5.56 15.23
N LYS A 287 4.48 5.63 16.27
CA LYS A 287 4.33 4.53 17.23
C LYS A 287 3.84 3.26 16.52
N SER A 288 2.80 3.35 15.68
CA SER A 288 2.27 2.21 14.93
C SER A 288 3.33 1.53 14.06
N PHE A 289 4.04 2.30 13.25
CA PHE A 289 5.07 1.77 12.36
C PHE A 289 6.28 1.21 13.11
N SER A 290 6.67 1.86 14.22
CA SER A 290 7.74 1.37 15.09
C SER A 290 7.38 0.06 15.77
N ASP A 291 6.19 -0.04 16.35
CA ASP A 291 5.71 -1.25 17.02
C ASP A 291 5.63 -2.42 16.01
N ALA A 292 5.14 -2.15 14.80
CA ALA A 292 5.09 -3.14 13.73
C ALA A 292 6.50 -3.61 13.31
N ALA A 293 7.44 -2.68 13.11
CA ALA A 293 8.81 -3.01 12.75
C ALA A 293 9.52 -3.84 13.84
N VAL A 294 9.34 -3.49 15.11
CA VAL A 294 9.91 -4.24 16.24
C VAL A 294 9.30 -5.64 16.35
N ASN A 295 7.97 -5.74 16.23
CA ASN A 295 7.28 -7.03 16.28
C ASN A 295 7.77 -7.96 15.16
N GLU A 296 7.90 -7.44 13.95
CA GLU A 296 8.34 -8.22 12.78
C GLU A 296 9.80 -8.68 12.88
N LEU A 297 10.68 -7.87 13.47
CA LEU A 297 12.05 -8.30 13.75
C LEU A 297 12.10 -9.52 14.67
N GLY A 298 11.12 -9.70 15.54
CA GLY A 298 10.97 -10.91 16.36
C GLY A 298 10.78 -12.15 15.48
N TYR A 299 9.90 -12.07 14.48
CA TYR A 299 9.66 -13.16 13.53
C TYR A 299 10.87 -13.44 12.62
N ILE A 300 11.51 -12.39 12.09
CA ILE A 300 12.71 -12.51 11.26
C ILE A 300 13.87 -13.18 12.04
N LYS A 301 14.02 -12.86 13.34
CA LYS A 301 15.03 -13.50 14.19
C LYS A 301 14.70 -14.95 14.51
N GLY A 302 13.42 -15.27 14.64
CA GLY A 302 12.95 -16.64 14.90
C GLY A 302 13.02 -17.56 13.71
N ASP A 303 12.85 -17.03 12.50
CA ASP A 303 12.93 -17.75 11.24
C ASP A 303 13.75 -16.94 10.21
N SER A 304 14.97 -17.35 9.94
CA SER A 304 15.87 -16.70 8.97
C SER A 304 15.34 -16.71 7.52
N LEU A 305 14.27 -17.44 7.26
CA LEU A 305 13.60 -17.53 5.97
C LEU A 305 12.31 -16.71 5.93
N TYR A 306 12.00 -15.97 7.01
CA TYR A 306 10.89 -15.04 7.05
C TYR A 306 11.15 -13.85 6.08
N GLY A 307 10.12 -13.40 5.38
CA GLY A 307 10.26 -12.31 4.40
C GLY A 307 10.61 -10.97 5.06
N THR A 308 11.48 -10.21 4.43
CA THR A 308 12.00 -8.93 4.97
C THR A 308 11.36 -7.69 4.34
N SER A 309 10.64 -7.85 3.25
CA SER A 309 10.04 -6.76 2.48
C SER A 309 9.03 -5.93 3.28
N HIS A 310 8.24 -6.58 4.13
CA HIS A 310 7.25 -5.90 4.98
C HIS A 310 7.93 -5.13 6.12
N HIS A 311 9.01 -5.65 6.71
CA HIS A 311 9.83 -4.89 7.65
C HIS A 311 10.42 -3.65 6.99
N GLY A 312 10.96 -3.77 5.77
CA GLY A 312 11.42 -2.63 4.98
C GLY A 312 10.31 -1.59 4.77
N HIS A 313 9.09 -2.04 4.50
CA HIS A 313 7.92 -1.19 4.37
C HIS A 313 7.57 -0.45 5.67
N ASN A 314 7.56 -1.14 6.81
CA ASN A 314 7.29 -0.55 8.13
C ASN A 314 8.29 0.56 8.46
N VAL A 315 9.59 0.30 8.28
CA VAL A 315 10.65 1.26 8.58
C VAL A 315 10.67 2.42 7.56
N HIS A 316 10.35 2.17 6.29
CA HIS A 316 10.18 3.22 5.29
C HIS A 316 9.05 4.19 5.68
N TYR A 317 7.92 3.67 6.15
CA TYR A 317 6.83 4.50 6.65
C TYR A 317 7.21 5.27 7.90
N LEU A 318 7.90 4.62 8.83
CA LEU A 318 8.42 5.26 10.05
C LEU A 318 9.34 6.44 9.71
N SER A 319 10.29 6.24 8.78
CA SER A 319 11.15 7.30 8.28
C SER A 319 10.35 8.44 7.64
N THR A 320 9.29 8.09 6.88
CA THR A 320 8.41 9.08 6.24
C THR A 320 7.62 9.89 7.28
N ALA A 321 7.07 9.23 8.31
CA ALA A 321 6.35 9.89 9.39
C ALA A 321 7.27 10.84 10.17
N TYR A 322 8.47 10.40 10.55
CA TYR A 322 9.49 11.25 11.18
C TYR A 322 9.84 12.47 10.32
N ALA A 323 10.01 12.28 9.00
CA ALA A 323 10.33 13.39 8.11
C ALA A 323 9.21 14.44 8.07
N PHE A 324 7.96 14.02 8.01
CA PHE A 324 6.82 14.94 7.98
C PHE A 324 6.54 15.58 9.35
N ASP A 325 6.85 14.90 10.46
CA ASP A 325 6.79 15.46 11.83
C ASP A 325 7.98 16.38 12.17
N GLY A 326 8.95 16.54 11.26
CA GLY A 326 10.13 17.39 11.46
C GLY A 326 11.26 16.75 12.26
N GLN A 327 11.18 15.45 12.55
CA GLN A 327 12.21 14.69 13.27
C GLN A 327 13.26 14.13 12.28
N TYR A 328 13.95 15.03 11.57
CA TYR A 328 14.77 14.69 10.39
C TYR A 328 15.92 13.72 10.68
N ASP A 329 16.58 13.85 11.83
CA ASP A 329 17.69 12.96 12.20
C ASP A 329 17.19 11.52 12.37
N LYS A 330 16.04 11.33 13.01
CA LYS A 330 15.42 10.02 13.16
C LYS A 330 14.96 9.46 11.81
N ALA A 331 14.45 10.32 10.92
CA ALA A 331 14.05 9.90 9.57
C ALA A 331 15.25 9.34 8.79
N VAL A 332 16.39 10.02 8.85
CA VAL A 332 17.64 9.58 8.20
C VAL A 332 18.19 8.31 8.86
N GLU A 333 18.17 8.21 10.18
CA GLU A 333 18.61 7.02 10.93
C GLU A 333 17.78 5.79 10.55
N ALA A 334 16.46 5.90 10.57
CA ALA A 334 15.55 4.83 10.17
C ALA A 334 15.80 4.39 8.72
N ALA A 335 15.94 5.34 7.79
CA ALA A 335 16.23 5.02 6.40
C ALA A 335 17.58 4.30 6.23
N ARG A 336 18.63 4.74 6.93
CA ARG A 336 19.97 4.12 6.88
C ARG A 336 19.98 2.71 7.44
N SER A 337 19.18 2.43 8.48
CA SER A 337 19.07 1.08 9.04
C SER A 337 18.60 0.06 8.00
N LEU A 338 17.77 0.48 7.03
CA LEU A 338 17.34 -0.39 5.93
C LEU A 338 18.44 -0.61 4.87
N LEU A 339 19.33 0.35 4.67
CA LEU A 339 20.46 0.17 3.74
C LEU A 339 21.45 -0.89 4.24
N GLU A 340 21.54 -1.06 5.56
CA GLU A 340 22.41 -2.02 6.23
C GLU A 340 21.70 -3.34 6.54
N PHE A 341 20.37 -3.41 6.30
CA PHE A 341 19.56 -4.57 6.64
C PHE A 341 19.87 -5.77 5.73
N LYS A 342 20.07 -6.94 6.34
CA LYS A 342 20.33 -8.17 5.58
C LYS A 342 19.04 -8.75 5.03
N GLU A 343 18.95 -8.82 3.71
CA GLU A 343 17.83 -9.45 3.03
C GLU A 343 17.76 -10.96 3.33
N ASN A 344 16.54 -11.48 3.30
CA ASN A 344 16.31 -12.93 3.39
C ASN A 344 17.03 -13.66 2.23
N PRO A 345 17.73 -14.77 2.49
CA PRO A 345 18.40 -15.56 1.44
C PRO A 345 17.49 -15.99 0.28
N ARG A 346 16.19 -16.17 0.52
CA ARG A 346 15.21 -16.48 -0.55
C ARG A 346 14.87 -15.26 -1.42
N GLU A 347 15.08 -14.05 -0.91
CA GLU A 347 14.80 -12.79 -1.59
C GLU A 347 16.04 -12.24 -2.31
N LEU A 348 17.24 -12.78 -2.06
CA LEU A 348 18.49 -12.34 -2.69
C LEU A 348 18.45 -12.41 -4.22
N ALA A 349 17.70 -13.35 -4.80
CA ALA A 349 17.50 -13.42 -6.25
C ALA A 349 16.71 -12.22 -6.80
N ASN A 350 15.98 -11.49 -5.92
CA ASN A 350 15.19 -10.32 -6.24
C ASN A 350 15.68 -9.07 -5.48
N VAL A 351 16.95 -9.04 -5.09
CA VAL A 351 17.56 -7.91 -4.36
C VAL A 351 17.31 -6.56 -5.04
N ASP A 352 17.13 -6.57 -6.35
CA ASP A 352 16.77 -5.41 -7.15
C ASP A 352 15.25 -5.16 -7.25
N GLY A 353 14.45 -5.98 -6.60
CA GLY A 353 13.01 -5.79 -6.50
C GLY A 353 12.67 -4.48 -5.77
N SER A 354 11.62 -3.79 -6.19
CA SER A 354 11.20 -2.51 -5.58
C SER A 354 10.76 -2.63 -4.12
N SER A 355 10.50 -3.84 -3.67
CA SER A 355 10.05 -4.15 -2.31
C SER A 355 11.18 -4.55 -1.34
N THR A 356 12.43 -4.63 -1.80
CA THR A 356 13.55 -4.97 -0.91
C THR A 356 13.80 -3.89 0.13
N ALA A 357 14.27 -4.28 1.31
CA ALA A 357 14.58 -3.34 2.39
C ALA A 357 15.60 -2.28 1.92
N HIS A 358 16.63 -2.69 1.20
CA HIS A 358 17.64 -1.76 0.66
C HIS A 358 17.05 -0.68 -0.25
N ARG A 359 16.20 -1.05 -1.24
CA ARG A 359 15.59 -0.05 -2.15
C ARG A 359 14.60 0.85 -1.43
N GLN A 360 13.84 0.31 -0.48
CA GLN A 360 12.95 1.10 0.35
C GLN A 360 13.74 2.08 1.23
N GLY A 361 14.85 1.63 1.83
CA GLY A 361 15.76 2.46 2.61
C GLY A 361 16.40 3.58 1.79
N TRP A 362 16.83 3.28 0.56
CA TRP A 362 17.39 4.30 -0.32
C TRP A 362 16.37 5.41 -0.65
N PHE A 363 15.14 5.03 -0.99
CA PHE A 363 14.10 6.00 -1.31
C PHE A 363 13.66 6.80 -0.07
N ALA A 364 13.57 6.15 1.10
CA ALA A 364 13.30 6.81 2.37
C ALA A 364 14.38 7.83 2.75
N LEU A 365 15.67 7.48 2.54
CA LEU A 365 16.79 8.37 2.79
C LEU A 365 16.74 9.61 1.89
N MET A 366 16.55 9.41 0.59
CA MET A 366 16.40 10.51 -0.36
C MET A 366 15.23 11.43 0.05
N ARG A 367 14.06 10.85 0.39
CA ARG A 367 12.90 11.61 0.89
C ARG A 367 13.25 12.42 2.13
N ALA A 368 13.84 11.80 3.14
CA ALA A 368 14.20 12.46 4.40
C ALA A 368 15.14 13.64 4.16
N MET A 369 16.15 13.48 3.29
CA MET A 369 17.10 14.53 2.93
C MET A 369 16.45 15.67 2.15
N VAL A 370 15.51 15.38 1.24
CA VAL A 370 14.78 16.41 0.48
C VAL A 370 13.79 17.16 1.36
N VAL A 371 13.01 16.45 2.19
CA VAL A 371 12.05 17.04 3.12
C VAL A 371 12.75 17.92 4.16
N SER A 372 13.92 17.51 4.64
CA SER A 372 14.74 18.33 5.56
C SER A 372 15.50 19.47 4.89
N GLU A 373 15.46 19.58 3.56
CA GLU A 373 16.31 20.49 2.76
C GLU A 373 17.82 20.36 3.06
N ASN A 374 18.27 19.16 3.40
CA ASN A 374 19.69 18.91 3.64
C ASN A 374 20.47 18.88 2.31
N TRP A 375 20.45 20.03 1.62
CA TRP A 375 21.06 20.17 0.28
C TRP A 375 22.54 19.89 0.26
N ASP A 376 23.27 20.23 1.35
CA ASP A 376 24.72 19.97 1.42
C ASP A 376 24.99 18.48 1.41
N ALA A 377 24.26 17.68 2.16
CA ALA A 377 24.39 16.24 2.16
C ALA A 377 23.95 15.59 0.83
N ILE A 378 22.95 16.15 0.13
CA ILE A 378 22.58 15.67 -1.21
C ILE A 378 23.70 15.93 -2.22
N LEU A 379 24.43 17.04 -2.07
CA LEU A 379 25.46 17.49 -3.01
C LEU A 379 26.88 17.01 -2.67
N ASP A 380 27.11 16.40 -1.52
CA ASP A 380 28.45 15.93 -1.10
C ASP A 380 28.97 14.70 -1.87
N GLY A 381 28.10 14.08 -2.68
CA GLY A 381 28.41 12.95 -3.54
C GLY A 381 28.45 11.57 -2.86
N HIS A 382 28.26 11.51 -1.53
CA HIS A 382 28.34 10.24 -0.77
C HIS A 382 27.18 10.00 0.21
N SER A 383 26.58 11.04 0.79
CA SER A 383 25.51 10.87 1.79
C SER A 383 24.22 10.28 1.20
N LEU A 384 23.90 10.58 -0.07
CA LEU A 384 22.89 9.87 -0.85
C LEU A 384 23.61 8.91 -1.81
N PRO A 385 23.69 7.61 -1.50
CA PRO A 385 24.45 6.65 -2.30
C PRO A 385 23.97 6.58 -3.75
N VAL A 386 24.91 6.36 -4.68
CA VAL A 386 24.55 6.03 -6.06
C VAL A 386 23.95 4.64 -6.10
N TYR A 387 22.79 4.52 -6.73
CA TYR A 387 22.14 3.25 -6.96
C TYR A 387 22.04 3.02 -8.48
N ASP A 388 22.67 1.96 -8.96
CA ASP A 388 22.80 1.70 -10.40
C ASP A 388 21.54 1.06 -11.00
N ARG A 389 20.43 1.81 -10.92
CA ARG A 389 19.16 1.46 -11.55
C ARG A 389 18.52 2.72 -12.14
N PRO A 390 18.02 2.68 -13.36
CA PRO A 390 17.50 3.87 -14.04
C PRO A 390 16.42 4.64 -13.27
N ARG A 391 15.56 3.94 -12.53
CA ARG A 391 14.52 4.57 -11.72
C ARG A 391 15.13 5.35 -10.55
N GLU A 392 16.05 4.75 -9.82
CA GLU A 392 16.73 5.38 -8.69
C GLU A 392 17.69 6.48 -9.14
N GLN A 393 18.34 6.31 -10.29
CA GLN A 393 19.14 7.37 -10.92
C GLN A 393 18.27 8.58 -11.27
N ALA A 394 17.08 8.38 -11.87
CA ALA A 394 16.17 9.48 -12.16
C ALA A 394 15.76 10.24 -10.88
N TRP A 395 15.46 9.55 -9.78
CA TRP A 395 15.17 10.19 -8.49
C TRP A 395 16.38 10.90 -7.91
N ARG A 396 17.58 10.33 -8.04
CA ARG A 396 18.81 10.99 -7.59
C ARG A 396 19.08 12.29 -8.34
N HIS A 397 18.94 12.27 -9.66
CA HIS A 397 19.10 13.48 -10.50
C HIS A 397 18.02 14.52 -10.17
N TRP A 398 16.80 14.11 -9.88
CA TRP A 398 15.78 15.01 -9.37
C TRP A 398 16.19 15.68 -8.05
N ALA A 399 16.63 14.90 -7.07
CA ALA A 399 17.02 15.42 -5.75
C ALA A 399 18.23 16.36 -5.84
N VAL A 400 19.27 15.99 -6.61
CA VAL A 400 20.47 16.82 -6.84
C VAL A 400 20.08 18.10 -7.60
N GLY A 401 19.22 17.99 -8.62
CA GLY A 401 18.74 19.14 -9.39
C GLY A 401 17.95 20.14 -8.54
N VAL A 402 17.05 19.65 -7.68
CA VAL A 402 16.32 20.49 -6.72
C VAL A 402 17.28 21.16 -5.74
N ALA A 403 18.28 20.43 -5.22
CA ALA A 403 19.31 20.98 -4.34
C ALA A 403 20.14 22.08 -5.01
N GLN A 404 20.58 21.87 -6.25
CA GLN A 404 21.31 22.88 -7.04
C GLN A 404 20.46 24.13 -7.27
N ALA A 405 19.20 23.95 -7.70
CA ALA A 405 18.28 25.06 -7.92
C ALA A 405 18.01 25.84 -6.63
N SER A 406 17.85 25.14 -5.49
CA SER A 406 17.63 25.76 -4.17
C SER A 406 18.81 26.60 -3.71
N LYS A 407 20.05 26.25 -4.14
CA LYS A 407 21.27 27.02 -3.92
C LYS A 407 21.51 28.11 -4.99
N GLY A 408 20.61 28.30 -5.96
CA GLY A 408 20.71 29.31 -7.01
C GLY A 408 21.53 28.86 -8.23
N ASN A 409 21.97 27.63 -8.30
CA ASN A 409 22.80 27.09 -9.38
C ASN A 409 21.95 26.56 -10.55
N ALA A 410 21.28 27.48 -11.27
CA ALA A 410 20.30 27.13 -12.32
C ALA A 410 20.88 26.27 -13.45
N GLU A 411 22.13 26.53 -13.86
CA GLU A 411 22.80 25.76 -14.92
C GLU A 411 23.07 24.31 -14.47
N ALA A 412 23.62 24.11 -13.27
CA ALA A 412 23.85 22.80 -12.71
C ALA A 412 22.53 22.02 -12.54
N ALA A 413 21.46 22.69 -12.09
CA ALA A 413 20.12 22.09 -12.00
C ALA A 413 19.57 21.65 -13.37
N ALA A 414 19.80 22.46 -14.41
CA ALA A 414 19.41 22.11 -15.78
C ALA A 414 20.19 20.89 -16.31
N GLN A 415 21.49 20.77 -15.98
CA GLN A 415 22.29 19.58 -16.31
C GLN A 415 21.71 18.33 -15.65
N GLU A 416 21.33 18.41 -14.37
CA GLU A 416 20.66 17.29 -13.66
C GLU A 416 19.32 16.91 -14.29
N ALA A 417 18.53 17.89 -14.78
CA ALA A 417 17.30 17.60 -15.52
C ALA A 417 17.57 16.81 -16.80
N HIS A 418 18.63 17.12 -17.54
CA HIS A 418 19.04 16.35 -18.72
C HIS A 418 19.49 14.92 -18.35
N GLN A 419 20.20 14.75 -17.24
CA GLN A 419 20.58 13.41 -16.76
C GLN A 419 19.35 12.61 -16.32
N MET A 420 18.37 13.26 -15.67
CA MET A 420 17.09 12.63 -15.34
C MET A 420 16.37 12.16 -16.61
N ASP A 421 16.30 12.99 -17.66
CA ASP A 421 15.68 12.63 -18.94
C ASP A 421 16.38 11.42 -19.58
N ALA A 422 17.73 11.34 -19.48
CA ALA A 422 18.50 10.18 -19.94
C ALA A 422 18.18 8.91 -19.15
N ALA A 423 18.08 9.01 -17.82
CA ALA A 423 17.72 7.89 -16.96
C ALA A 423 16.28 7.40 -17.22
N LEU A 424 15.33 8.30 -17.46
CA LEU A 424 13.95 7.95 -17.84
C LEU A 424 13.90 7.21 -19.18
N LYS A 425 14.68 7.65 -20.16
CA LYS A 425 14.79 6.97 -21.46
C LYS A 425 15.41 5.57 -21.30
N GLN A 426 16.45 5.44 -20.47
CA GLN A 426 17.06 4.15 -20.17
C GLN A 426 16.06 3.21 -19.48
N TYR A 427 15.27 3.73 -18.52
CA TYR A 427 14.21 2.96 -17.88
C TYR A 427 13.22 2.40 -18.92
N GLU A 428 12.76 3.23 -19.89
CA GLU A 428 11.84 2.79 -20.93
C GLU A 428 12.45 1.70 -21.83
N GLN A 429 13.74 1.82 -22.11
CA GLN A 429 14.47 0.82 -22.89
C GLN A 429 14.62 -0.52 -22.19
N ASP A 430 14.94 -0.50 -20.87
CA ASP A 430 15.22 -1.72 -20.09
C ASP A 430 13.93 -2.43 -19.69
N VAL A 431 12.94 -1.67 -19.22
CA VAL A 431 11.69 -2.22 -18.68
C VAL A 431 10.64 -2.44 -19.76
N LYS A 432 10.82 -1.85 -20.96
CA LYS A 432 9.85 -1.86 -22.08
C LYS A 432 8.47 -1.28 -21.69
N ARG A 433 8.47 -0.29 -20.78
CA ARG A 433 7.30 0.43 -20.30
C ARG A 433 7.61 1.91 -20.17
N LYS A 434 6.58 2.74 -20.28
CA LYS A 434 6.71 4.18 -19.98
C LYS A 434 7.20 4.41 -18.56
N PRO A 435 7.97 5.47 -18.31
CA PRO A 435 8.37 5.85 -16.96
C PRO A 435 7.15 5.97 -16.03
N PRO A 436 7.30 5.62 -14.75
CA PRO A 436 6.27 5.82 -13.74
C PRO A 436 5.81 7.28 -13.68
N ALA A 437 4.50 7.48 -13.47
CA ALA A 437 3.90 8.82 -13.50
C ALA A 437 4.52 9.77 -12.46
N GLU A 438 4.91 9.24 -11.29
CA GLU A 438 5.58 10.00 -10.23
C GLU A 438 6.93 10.58 -10.69
N LEU A 439 7.69 9.88 -11.52
CA LEU A 439 8.94 10.41 -12.09
C LEU A 439 8.68 11.51 -13.10
N VAL A 440 7.60 11.41 -13.87
CA VAL A 440 7.19 12.47 -14.80
C VAL A 440 6.81 13.74 -14.01
N VAL A 441 6.10 13.59 -12.90
CA VAL A 441 5.81 14.71 -11.98
C VAL A 441 7.10 15.31 -11.42
N GLY A 442 8.05 14.48 -10.99
CA GLY A 442 9.35 14.95 -10.49
C GLY A 442 10.11 15.78 -11.54
N ARG A 443 10.10 15.33 -12.80
CA ARG A 443 10.72 16.11 -13.88
C ARG A 443 10.04 17.47 -14.10
N GLN A 444 8.72 17.53 -13.98
CA GLN A 444 7.96 18.80 -14.08
C GLN A 444 8.24 19.72 -12.88
N GLU A 445 8.30 19.17 -11.66
CA GLU A 445 8.68 19.95 -10.46
C GLU A 445 10.08 20.52 -10.60
N LEU A 446 11.06 19.72 -11.03
CA LEU A 446 12.45 20.18 -11.23
C LEU A 446 12.54 21.36 -12.21
N GLU A 447 11.73 21.37 -13.28
CA GLU A 447 11.65 22.51 -14.18
C GLU A 447 11.22 23.80 -13.46
N GLY A 448 10.23 23.70 -12.59
CA GLY A 448 9.79 24.84 -11.80
C GLY A 448 10.88 25.38 -10.86
N HIS A 449 11.65 24.51 -10.22
CA HIS A 449 12.81 24.89 -9.41
C HIS A 449 13.91 25.59 -10.24
N ILE A 450 14.20 25.07 -11.45
CA ILE A 450 15.17 25.69 -12.38
C ILE A 450 14.72 27.09 -12.77
N LEU A 451 13.45 27.27 -13.14
CA LEU A 451 12.89 28.57 -13.50
C LEU A 451 12.96 29.57 -12.32
N ALA A 452 12.70 29.09 -11.10
CA ALA A 452 12.86 29.90 -9.89
C ALA A 452 14.31 30.36 -9.69
N ALA A 453 15.28 29.46 -9.86
CA ALA A 453 16.71 29.79 -9.78
C ALA A 453 17.17 30.76 -10.88
N GLN A 454 16.50 30.77 -12.04
CA GLN A 454 16.72 31.74 -13.13
C GLN A 454 16.05 33.10 -12.88
N GLY A 455 15.29 33.26 -11.78
CA GLY A 455 14.52 34.47 -11.48
C GLY A 455 13.25 34.63 -12.31
N LYS A 456 12.81 33.61 -13.05
CA LYS A 456 11.57 33.59 -13.85
C LYS A 456 10.36 33.23 -12.98
N VAL A 457 9.99 34.16 -12.08
CA VAL A 457 9.07 33.93 -10.97
C VAL A 457 7.71 33.39 -11.42
N ASN A 458 7.05 34.03 -12.40
CA ASN A 458 5.73 33.62 -12.85
C ASN A 458 5.77 32.25 -13.54
N ASP A 459 6.80 31.99 -14.36
CA ASP A 459 6.95 30.71 -15.06
C ASP A 459 7.23 29.58 -14.05
N ALA A 460 8.01 29.84 -13.00
CA ALA A 460 8.29 28.90 -11.91
C ALA A 460 6.99 28.48 -11.18
N VAL A 461 6.20 29.45 -10.75
CA VAL A 461 4.91 29.17 -10.04
C VAL A 461 3.95 28.41 -10.94
N ASN A 462 3.87 28.76 -12.23
CA ASN A 462 3.03 28.03 -13.20
C ASN A 462 3.51 26.59 -13.42
N ALA A 463 4.82 26.37 -13.58
CA ALA A 463 5.39 25.03 -13.78
C ALA A 463 5.17 24.13 -12.55
N LEU A 464 5.41 24.66 -11.34
CA LEU A 464 5.13 23.95 -10.08
C LEU A 464 3.63 23.68 -9.91
N GLY A 465 2.76 24.62 -10.27
CA GLY A 465 1.31 24.43 -10.25
C GLY A 465 0.85 23.29 -11.16
N ASN A 466 1.44 23.18 -12.36
CA ASN A 466 1.18 22.05 -13.27
C ASN A 466 1.67 20.72 -12.68
N ALA A 467 2.85 20.71 -12.05
CA ALA A 467 3.37 19.52 -11.36
C ALA A 467 2.47 19.09 -10.19
N ALA A 468 1.97 20.05 -9.39
CA ALA A 468 1.03 19.76 -8.30
C ALA A 468 -0.30 19.19 -8.82
N MET A 469 -0.83 19.73 -9.92
CA MET A 469 -2.04 19.16 -10.55
C MET A 469 -1.79 17.74 -11.09
N ALA A 470 -0.61 17.46 -11.61
CA ALA A 470 -0.23 16.11 -12.06
C ALA A 470 -0.04 15.16 -10.87
N GLN A 471 0.58 15.62 -9.76
CA GLN A 471 0.72 14.82 -8.53
C GLN A 471 -0.62 14.38 -7.96
N ARG A 472 -1.64 15.26 -7.93
CA ARG A 472 -2.97 14.91 -7.42
C ARG A 472 -3.68 13.82 -8.22
N LYS A 473 -3.24 13.56 -9.45
CA LYS A 473 -3.74 12.48 -10.30
C LYS A 473 -2.97 11.18 -10.11
N LEU A 474 -1.90 11.19 -9.31
CA LEU A 474 -1.18 9.98 -8.98
C LEU A 474 -2.09 9.04 -8.20
N ARG A 475 -1.91 7.76 -8.47
CA ARG A 475 -2.61 6.73 -7.73
C ARG A 475 -2.18 6.75 -6.26
N TYR A 476 -3.14 6.51 -5.37
CA TYR A 476 -2.85 6.27 -3.97
C TYR A 476 -1.83 5.14 -3.79
N SER A 477 -0.84 5.35 -2.95
CA SER A 477 0.19 4.38 -2.62
C SER A 477 0.72 4.60 -1.21
N GLU A 478 1.25 3.55 -0.64
CA GLU A 478 1.69 3.46 0.74
C GLU A 478 3.09 2.82 0.79
N PRO A 479 4.10 3.55 1.26
CA PRO A 479 4.12 5.02 1.44
C PRO A 479 3.93 5.76 0.10
N PRO A 480 3.67 7.07 0.12
CA PRO A 480 3.49 7.85 -1.11
C PRO A 480 4.66 7.67 -2.07
N PHE A 481 4.38 7.41 -3.35
CA PHE A 481 5.42 7.25 -4.37
C PHE A 481 6.17 8.55 -4.65
N TYR A 482 5.53 9.69 -4.37
CA TYR A 482 6.15 10.98 -4.52
C TYR A 482 6.81 11.41 -3.21
N PRO A 483 8.02 11.97 -3.23
CA PRO A 483 8.79 12.21 -2.00
C PRO A 483 8.12 13.18 -1.02
N ARG A 484 7.45 14.24 -1.52
CA ARG A 484 6.75 15.25 -0.71
C ARG A 484 5.61 15.89 -1.50
N PRO A 485 4.63 16.55 -0.87
CA PRO A 485 3.63 17.33 -1.61
C PRO A 485 4.29 18.43 -2.46
N VAL A 486 3.94 18.53 -3.75
CA VAL A 486 4.43 19.62 -4.61
C VAL A 486 3.88 20.97 -4.17
N ASP A 487 2.70 21.00 -3.54
CA ASP A 487 2.16 22.22 -2.92
C ASP A 487 3.10 22.78 -1.83
N GLU A 488 3.81 21.93 -1.08
CA GLU A 488 4.85 22.36 -0.14
C GLU A 488 6.01 23.04 -0.87
N ALA A 489 6.48 22.47 -1.98
CA ALA A 489 7.52 23.07 -2.81
C ALA A 489 7.08 24.42 -3.41
N ILE A 490 5.81 24.55 -3.83
CA ILE A 490 5.25 25.85 -4.27
C ILE A 490 5.33 26.88 -3.14
N GLY A 491 4.90 26.49 -1.94
CA GLY A 491 4.93 27.34 -0.75
C GLY A 491 6.35 27.87 -0.45
N GLU A 492 7.32 26.97 -0.42
CA GLU A 492 8.74 27.28 -0.15
C GLU A 492 9.36 28.20 -1.22
N VAL A 493 9.17 27.87 -2.50
CA VAL A 493 9.65 28.70 -3.61
C VAL A 493 8.99 30.07 -3.61
N SER A 494 7.68 30.15 -3.43
CA SER A 494 6.93 31.40 -3.39
C SER A 494 7.35 32.28 -2.20
N LEU A 495 7.52 31.71 -1.02
CA LEU A 495 8.00 32.42 0.18
C LEU A 495 9.40 33.01 -0.02
N ARG A 496 10.32 32.23 -0.63
CA ARG A 496 11.67 32.68 -0.97
C ARG A 496 11.66 33.80 -1.99
N LEU A 497 10.78 33.75 -2.98
CA LEU A 497 10.61 34.77 -4.02
C LEU A 497 9.75 35.97 -3.60
N GLY A 498 9.30 36.03 -2.34
CA GLY A 498 8.49 37.13 -1.82
C GLY A 498 7.01 37.13 -2.28
N ARG A 499 6.55 36.03 -2.87
CA ARG A 499 5.14 35.83 -3.32
C ARG A 499 4.30 35.30 -2.16
N LEU A 500 4.05 36.15 -1.15
CA LEU A 500 3.46 35.72 0.13
C LEU A 500 2.06 35.11 -0.04
N SER A 501 1.19 35.73 -0.85
CA SER A 501 -0.15 35.19 -1.11
C SER A 501 -0.13 33.81 -1.77
N ASP A 502 0.79 33.57 -2.73
CA ASP A 502 0.94 32.26 -3.37
C ASP A 502 1.49 31.23 -2.37
N ALA A 503 2.40 31.63 -1.49
CA ALA A 503 2.96 30.80 -0.43
C ALA A 503 1.87 30.37 0.57
N GLU A 504 1.03 31.30 1.03
CA GLU A 504 -0.08 31.00 1.94
C GLU A 504 -1.03 29.97 1.34
N VAL A 505 -1.49 30.22 0.10
CA VAL A 505 -2.40 29.31 -0.60
C VAL A 505 -1.80 27.91 -0.72
N ALA A 506 -0.53 27.83 -1.08
CA ALA A 506 0.15 26.55 -1.29
C ALA A 506 0.32 25.77 0.02
N PHE A 507 0.80 26.40 1.11
CA PHE A 507 0.94 25.72 2.40
C PHE A 507 -0.42 25.30 2.99
N ARG A 508 -1.45 26.14 2.90
CA ARG A 508 -2.80 25.76 3.34
C ARG A 508 -3.32 24.56 2.56
N ARG A 509 -3.04 24.50 1.26
CA ARG A 509 -3.44 23.38 0.42
C ARG A 509 -2.69 22.11 0.79
N CYS A 510 -1.38 22.18 1.03
CA CYS A 510 -0.61 21.04 1.51
C CYS A 510 -1.18 20.48 2.81
N LEU A 511 -1.57 21.35 3.75
CA LEU A 511 -2.13 20.97 5.05
C LEU A 511 -3.54 20.35 4.97
N ILE A 512 -4.24 20.43 3.84
CA ILE A 512 -5.48 19.65 3.60
C ILE A 512 -5.15 18.17 3.40
N ASP A 513 -4.10 17.87 2.62
CA ASP A 513 -3.73 16.50 2.27
C ASP A 513 -2.76 15.88 3.30
N LEU A 514 -1.97 16.71 3.99
CA LEU A 514 -1.01 16.31 5.02
C LEU A 514 -1.10 17.26 6.24
N PRO A 515 -2.13 17.14 7.08
CA PRO A 515 -2.42 18.09 8.16
C PRO A 515 -1.30 18.27 9.20
N GLY A 516 -0.44 17.26 9.35
CA GLY A 516 0.67 17.26 10.31
C GLY A 516 2.01 17.74 9.76
N SER A 517 2.12 18.17 8.47
CA SER A 517 3.41 18.58 7.91
C SER A 517 4.05 19.72 8.69
N ALA A 518 5.14 19.42 9.43
CA ALA A 518 5.87 20.40 10.21
C ALA A 518 6.43 21.54 9.34
N ARG A 519 6.90 21.21 8.12
CA ARG A 519 7.40 22.21 7.18
C ARG A 519 6.31 23.14 6.68
N SER A 520 5.18 22.60 6.26
CA SER A 520 4.06 23.41 5.77
C SER A 520 3.47 24.27 6.88
N ILE A 521 3.43 23.79 8.12
CA ILE A 521 3.03 24.57 9.31
C ILE A 521 4.00 25.73 9.52
N ALA A 522 5.31 25.45 9.57
CA ALA A 522 6.34 26.49 9.77
C ALA A 522 6.36 27.51 8.60
N GLY A 523 6.25 27.03 7.36
CA GLY A 523 6.19 27.88 6.17
C GLY A 523 4.99 28.80 6.16
N LEU A 524 3.81 28.31 6.54
CA LEU A 524 2.60 29.11 6.68
C LEU A 524 2.75 30.19 7.78
N GLN A 525 3.27 29.81 8.94
CA GLN A 525 3.53 30.75 10.04
C GLN A 525 4.49 31.87 9.63
N GLU A 526 5.57 31.54 8.94
CA GLU A 526 6.54 32.55 8.43
C GLU A 526 5.91 33.43 7.36
N THR A 527 5.08 32.88 6.47
CA THR A 527 4.36 33.64 5.46
C THR A 527 3.46 34.70 6.11
N LEU A 528 2.59 34.28 7.04
CA LEU A 528 1.69 35.18 7.76
C LEU A 528 2.43 36.24 8.58
N ARG A 529 3.57 35.87 9.18
CA ARG A 529 4.43 36.84 9.89
C ARG A 529 5.00 37.90 8.95
N ARG A 530 5.39 37.56 7.72
CA ARG A 530 5.87 38.53 6.72
C ARG A 530 4.74 39.41 6.20
N GLU A 531 3.56 38.88 5.95
CA GLU A 531 2.38 39.64 5.52
C GLU A 531 1.97 40.71 6.56
N ASN A 532 1.90 40.33 7.84
CA ASN A 532 1.57 41.28 8.92
C ASN A 532 2.60 42.41 9.06
N LYS A 533 3.89 42.15 8.84
CA LYS A 533 4.93 43.17 8.84
C LYS A 533 4.79 44.13 7.66
N THR A 534 4.38 43.62 6.49
CA THR A 534 4.20 44.41 5.28
C THR A 534 2.97 45.32 5.41
N SER A 535 1.87 44.81 6.00
CA SER A 535 0.66 45.59 6.30
C SER A 535 0.91 46.71 7.31
N GLY A 536 1.61 46.40 8.42
CA GLY A 536 1.95 47.39 9.44
C GLY A 536 2.96 48.45 8.99
N ALA A 537 3.76 48.18 7.94
CA ALA A 537 4.63 49.19 7.32
C ALA A 537 3.86 50.12 6.36
N ALA A 538 2.82 49.62 5.71
CA ALA A 538 1.95 50.40 4.82
C ALA A 538 1.01 51.36 5.60
N ASP A 539 0.59 50.98 6.80
CA ASP A 539 -0.27 51.79 7.67
C ASP A 539 0.51 52.96 8.37
N ASN A 540 1.85 52.92 8.31
CA ASN A 540 2.73 53.95 8.91
C ASN A 540 3.35 54.90 7.86
N GLN A 541 2.94 54.86 6.59
CA GLN A 541 3.26 55.85 5.53
C GLN A 541 2.03 56.66 5.12
#